data_151b058e3a80e4e04fe1037415de3259
#
_entry.id   151b058e3a80e4e04fe1037415de3259
#
_cell.length_a   1.000
_cell.length_b   1.000
_cell.length_c   1.000
_cell.angle_alpha   90.00
_cell.angle_beta   90.00
_cell.angle_gamma   90.00
#
_symmetry.space_group_name_H-M   'P 1'
#
loop_
_entity.id
_entity.type
_entity.pdbx_description
1 polymer ?
#
loop_
_entity_poly.entity_id
_entity_poly.type
_entity_poly.pdbx_seq_one_letter_code
_entity_poly.pdbx_strand_id
1 'polypeptide(L)'
;MAHEVPPLPYDYNALEPHIDEQTMRIHHDKHHAAYVTNLNAALEKHPDLQNKSIEDLLKSINSVPEDIRTAVRNNGGGHANHTMFWEIMGAGKGGAPSGALGDAIKSSFGDFETFKKQLNDAGVKRFGSGWAWLIDAGGKLVIESTANQDSPLMEGKKPILGVDVWEHAYYLKYQNKRPDYIAAWWNVVNWPEVEKLFNR
;
A
#
# COMPACT_ATOMS: atom_id res chain seq x y z
N MET A 1 -1.13 -15.78 16.88
CA MET A 1 -1.27 -14.48 17.62
C MET A 1 -2.18 -13.59 16.80
N ALA A 2 -2.98 -12.72 17.44
CA ALA A 2 -3.80 -11.77 16.70
C ALA A 2 -2.92 -10.78 15.92
N HIS A 3 -3.39 -10.32 14.75
CA HIS A 3 -2.75 -9.23 14.02
C HIS A 3 -2.95 -7.91 14.79
N GLU A 4 -2.01 -6.99 14.67
CA GLU A 4 -2.03 -5.70 15.35
C GLU A 4 -1.75 -4.58 14.35
N VAL A 5 -2.32 -3.39 14.62
CA VAL A 5 -1.99 -2.19 13.84
C VAL A 5 -0.59 -1.75 14.24
N PRO A 6 0.38 -1.71 13.31
CA PRO A 6 1.71 -1.20 13.63
C PRO A 6 1.63 0.31 13.95
N PRO A 7 2.44 0.82 14.89
CA PRO A 7 2.51 2.26 15.10
C PRO A 7 3.05 2.95 13.84
N LEU A 8 2.62 4.21 13.60
CA LEU A 8 3.23 5.02 12.57
C LEU A 8 4.71 5.26 12.89
N PRO A 9 5.62 5.19 11.89
CA PRO A 9 7.04 5.48 12.11
C PRO A 9 7.35 6.98 12.20
N TYR A 10 6.33 7.84 12.25
CA TYR A 10 6.40 9.31 12.33
C TYR A 10 5.12 9.87 12.97
N ASP A 11 5.13 11.14 13.37
CA ASP A 11 3.97 11.82 13.92
C ASP A 11 2.86 12.02 12.87
N TYR A 12 1.59 12.13 13.31
CA TYR A 12 0.45 12.25 12.40
C TYR A 12 0.52 13.48 11.49
N ASN A 13 1.15 14.57 11.92
CA ASN A 13 1.33 15.78 11.12
C ASN A 13 2.62 15.81 10.30
N ALA A 14 3.43 14.75 10.36
CA ALA A 14 4.76 14.71 9.74
C ALA A 14 4.73 14.80 8.21
N LEU A 15 3.62 14.43 7.58
CA LEU A 15 3.47 14.46 6.13
C LEU A 15 2.87 15.77 5.60
N GLU A 16 2.60 16.74 6.49
CA GLU A 16 2.18 18.08 6.05
C GLU A 16 3.30 18.77 5.24
N PRO A 17 2.97 19.60 4.26
CA PRO A 17 1.64 20.00 3.83
C PRO A 17 1.00 19.05 2.79
N HIS A 18 1.58 17.89 2.52
CA HIS A 18 1.19 16.99 1.42
C HIS A 18 -0.01 16.10 1.78
N ILE A 19 -0.01 15.51 2.97
CA ILE A 19 -1.12 14.77 3.54
C ILE A 19 -1.42 15.36 4.91
N ASP A 20 -2.68 15.73 5.15
CA ASP A 20 -3.08 16.42 6.38
C ASP A 20 -3.17 15.49 7.60
N GLU A 21 -2.92 16.05 8.77
CA GLU A 21 -2.95 15.31 10.03
C GLU A 21 -4.28 14.60 10.28
N GLN A 22 -5.40 15.26 9.97
CA GLN A 22 -6.74 14.68 10.18
C GLN A 22 -6.93 13.43 9.32
N THR A 23 -6.51 13.46 8.06
CA THR A 23 -6.51 12.28 7.19
C THR A 23 -5.67 11.17 7.81
N MET A 24 -4.44 11.46 8.26
CA MET A 24 -3.57 10.44 8.84
C MET A 24 -4.16 9.79 10.09
N ARG A 25 -4.78 10.55 11.00
CA ARG A 25 -5.45 10.02 12.19
C ARG A 25 -6.62 9.11 11.85
N ILE A 26 -7.48 9.52 10.93
CA ILE A 26 -8.63 8.73 10.52
C ILE A 26 -8.16 7.49 9.76
N HIS A 27 -7.22 7.65 8.84
CA HIS A 27 -6.74 6.60 7.97
C HIS A 27 -6.05 5.48 8.76
N HIS A 28 -5.19 5.83 9.71
CA HIS A 28 -4.49 4.87 10.57
C HIS A 28 -5.39 4.34 11.70
N ASP A 29 -5.96 5.23 12.53
CA ASP A 29 -6.63 4.84 13.79
C ASP A 29 -8.05 4.31 13.59
N LYS A 30 -8.66 4.54 12.43
CA LYS A 30 -10.02 4.08 12.11
C LYS A 30 -10.03 3.07 10.96
N HIS A 31 -9.57 3.43 9.77
CA HIS A 31 -9.63 2.53 8.63
C HIS A 31 -8.69 1.32 8.80
N HIS A 32 -7.41 1.53 9.06
CA HIS A 32 -6.49 0.41 9.28
C HIS A 32 -6.86 -0.42 10.50
N ALA A 33 -7.24 0.23 11.60
CA ALA A 33 -7.69 -0.48 12.80
C ALA A 33 -8.94 -1.33 12.56
N ALA A 34 -9.89 -0.86 11.75
CA ALA A 34 -11.07 -1.65 11.38
C ALA A 34 -10.70 -2.88 10.55
N TYR A 35 -9.74 -2.78 9.61
CA TYR A 35 -9.27 -3.94 8.88
C TYR A 35 -8.66 -4.99 9.80
N VAL A 36 -7.82 -4.59 10.74
CA VAL A 36 -7.22 -5.52 11.70
C VAL A 36 -8.28 -6.16 12.60
N THR A 37 -9.22 -5.39 13.13
CA THR A 37 -10.32 -5.90 13.96
C THR A 37 -11.15 -6.94 13.21
N ASN A 38 -11.56 -6.63 11.98
CA ASN A 38 -12.39 -7.53 11.18
C ASN A 38 -11.63 -8.78 10.70
N LEU A 39 -10.33 -8.64 10.39
CA LEU A 39 -9.48 -9.78 10.07
C LEU A 39 -9.39 -10.74 11.27
N ASN A 40 -9.08 -10.24 12.44
CA ASN A 40 -8.99 -11.05 13.66
C ASN A 40 -10.30 -11.76 13.98
N ALA A 41 -11.44 -11.06 13.89
CA ALA A 41 -12.75 -11.65 14.10
C ALA A 41 -13.05 -12.79 13.10
N ALA A 42 -12.63 -12.65 11.84
CA ALA A 42 -12.77 -13.73 10.86
C ALA A 42 -11.89 -14.94 11.23
N LEU A 43 -10.64 -14.69 11.65
CA LEU A 43 -9.68 -15.75 12.01
C LEU A 43 -10.03 -16.47 13.32
N GLU A 44 -10.87 -15.92 14.20
CA GLU A 44 -11.35 -16.61 15.40
C GLU A 44 -12.06 -17.93 15.10
N LYS A 45 -12.67 -18.05 13.93
CA LYS A 45 -13.35 -19.27 13.47
C LYS A 45 -12.39 -20.38 13.01
N HIS A 46 -11.15 -20.02 12.75
CA HIS A 46 -10.10 -20.91 12.21
C HIS A 46 -8.79 -20.72 12.98
N PRO A 47 -8.66 -21.30 14.19
CA PRO A 47 -7.49 -21.10 15.07
C PRO A 47 -6.15 -21.50 14.44
N ASP A 48 -6.15 -22.43 13.51
CA ASP A 48 -4.98 -22.88 12.76
C ASP A 48 -4.37 -21.77 11.86
N LEU A 49 -5.20 -20.79 11.46
CA LEU A 49 -4.77 -19.66 10.65
C LEU A 49 -4.29 -18.46 11.46
N GLN A 50 -4.60 -18.38 12.76
CA GLN A 50 -4.27 -17.22 13.60
C GLN A 50 -2.76 -16.99 13.80
N ASN A 51 -1.94 -18.02 13.56
CA ASN A 51 -0.48 -17.91 13.70
C ASN A 51 0.24 -17.67 12.36
N LYS A 52 -0.50 -17.60 11.24
CA LYS A 52 0.09 -17.26 9.95
C LYS A 52 0.35 -15.76 9.84
N SER A 53 1.45 -15.42 9.17
CA SER A 53 1.69 -14.04 8.80
C SER A 53 0.61 -13.54 7.83
N ILE A 54 0.40 -12.22 7.80
CA ILE A 54 -0.56 -11.65 6.84
C ILE A 54 -0.15 -11.94 5.40
N GLU A 55 1.14 -11.93 5.10
CA GLU A 55 1.66 -12.25 3.78
C GLU A 55 1.35 -13.70 3.38
N ASP A 56 1.54 -14.67 4.29
CA ASP A 56 1.24 -16.08 4.01
C ASP A 56 -0.25 -16.32 3.80
N LEU A 57 -1.11 -15.64 4.58
CA LEU A 57 -2.56 -15.68 4.39
C LEU A 57 -2.96 -15.19 3.00
N LEU A 58 -2.40 -14.05 2.58
CA LEU A 58 -2.71 -13.46 1.27
C LEU A 58 -2.14 -14.28 0.11
N LYS A 59 -0.89 -14.74 0.19
CA LYS A 59 -0.28 -15.61 -0.82
C LYS A 59 -1.06 -16.92 -1.00
N SER A 60 -1.66 -17.42 0.08
CA SER A 60 -2.48 -18.65 0.06
C SER A 60 -3.99 -18.36 0.09
N ILE A 61 -4.45 -17.22 -0.39
CA ILE A 61 -5.85 -16.77 -0.27
C ILE A 61 -6.86 -17.78 -0.81
N ASN A 62 -6.52 -18.48 -1.87
CA ASN A 62 -7.38 -19.51 -2.47
C ASN A 62 -7.50 -20.78 -1.59
N SER A 63 -6.59 -21.00 -0.65
CA SER A 63 -6.61 -22.10 0.32
C SER A 63 -7.27 -21.69 1.65
N VAL A 64 -7.59 -20.42 1.84
CA VAL A 64 -8.35 -19.95 3.02
C VAL A 64 -9.78 -20.49 2.92
N PRO A 65 -10.37 -21.04 4.02
CA PRO A 65 -11.73 -21.53 4.05
C PRO A 65 -12.74 -20.54 3.47
N GLU A 66 -13.69 -21.05 2.70
CA GLU A 66 -14.61 -20.24 1.90
C GLU A 66 -15.45 -19.27 2.76
N ASP A 67 -15.84 -19.71 3.95
CA ASP A 67 -16.67 -18.94 4.89
C ASP A 67 -16.01 -17.66 5.40
N ILE A 68 -14.65 -17.60 5.40
CA ILE A 68 -13.89 -16.40 5.82
C ILE A 68 -13.04 -15.81 4.69
N ARG A 69 -12.92 -16.47 3.53
CA ARG A 69 -12.01 -16.03 2.45
C ARG A 69 -12.24 -14.59 2.02
N THR A 70 -13.48 -14.18 1.84
CA THR A 70 -13.80 -12.80 1.47
C THR A 70 -13.40 -11.80 2.55
N ALA A 71 -13.61 -12.15 3.82
CA ALA A 71 -13.19 -11.29 4.94
C ALA A 71 -11.66 -11.18 5.01
N VAL A 72 -10.93 -12.29 4.85
CA VAL A 72 -9.45 -12.30 4.81
C VAL A 72 -8.93 -11.52 3.59
N ARG A 73 -9.53 -11.70 2.40
CA ARG A 73 -9.17 -10.93 1.21
C ARG A 73 -9.29 -9.43 1.45
N ASN A 74 -10.43 -8.97 1.92
CA ASN A 74 -10.71 -7.54 2.08
C ASN A 74 -9.94 -6.94 3.26
N ASN A 75 -10.02 -7.56 4.43
CA ASN A 75 -9.46 -7.00 5.65
C ASN A 75 -7.97 -7.35 5.79
N GLY A 76 -7.56 -8.55 5.40
CA GLY A 76 -6.15 -8.93 5.33
C GLY A 76 -5.39 -8.12 4.28
N GLY A 77 -5.98 -7.95 3.09
CA GLY A 77 -5.44 -7.06 2.06
C GLY A 77 -5.32 -5.63 2.58
N GLY A 78 -6.38 -5.10 3.22
CA GLY A 78 -6.35 -3.78 3.85
C GLY A 78 -5.23 -3.65 4.88
N HIS A 79 -5.06 -4.64 5.77
CA HIS A 79 -3.99 -4.64 6.76
C HIS A 79 -2.60 -4.64 6.11
N ALA A 80 -2.32 -5.55 5.19
CA ALA A 80 -1.02 -5.63 4.52
C ALA A 80 -0.68 -4.37 3.71
N ASN A 81 -1.64 -3.87 2.92
CA ASN A 81 -1.46 -2.69 2.09
C ASN A 81 -1.14 -1.45 2.93
N HIS A 82 -1.86 -1.24 4.04
CA HIS A 82 -1.65 -0.07 4.90
C HIS A 82 -0.37 -0.19 5.73
N THR A 83 0.00 -1.39 6.21
CA THR A 83 1.29 -1.59 6.88
C THR A 83 2.45 -1.14 5.99
N MET A 84 2.48 -1.59 4.73
CA MET A 84 3.50 -1.14 3.78
C MET A 84 3.39 0.36 3.48
N PHE A 85 2.18 0.90 3.36
CA PHE A 85 1.95 2.32 3.03
C PHE A 85 2.55 3.27 4.07
N TRP A 86 2.44 2.94 5.36
CA TRP A 86 3.06 3.74 6.41
C TRP A 86 4.58 3.72 6.34
N GLU A 87 5.18 2.57 6.06
CA GLU A 87 6.64 2.41 5.98
C GLU A 87 7.26 3.16 4.78
N ILE A 88 6.60 3.14 3.63
CA ILE A 88 7.10 3.76 2.39
C ILE A 88 6.89 5.28 2.31
N MET A 89 6.37 5.90 3.37
CA MET A 89 6.24 7.36 3.48
C MET A 89 7.08 7.90 4.63
N GLY A 90 7.36 9.20 4.62
CA GLY A 90 8.08 9.86 5.72
C GLY A 90 8.23 11.36 5.53
N ALA A 91 8.46 12.05 6.65
CA ALA A 91 8.71 13.49 6.68
C ALA A 91 10.01 13.86 5.95
N GLY A 92 9.98 14.90 5.14
CA GLY A 92 11.15 15.41 4.43
C GLY A 92 11.77 14.40 3.46
N LYS A 93 10.98 13.44 3.01
CA LYS A 93 11.36 12.45 2.01
C LYS A 93 10.99 12.96 0.60
N GLY A 94 10.78 12.10 -0.35
CA GLY A 94 10.55 12.47 -1.73
C GLY A 94 11.83 12.43 -2.57
N GLY A 95 11.88 13.21 -3.64
CA GLY A 95 12.99 13.15 -4.60
C GLY A 95 12.90 11.95 -5.54
N ALA A 96 14.05 11.36 -5.88
CA ALA A 96 14.15 10.23 -6.81
C ALA A 96 14.89 9.05 -6.15
N PRO A 97 14.57 7.81 -6.55
CA PRO A 97 15.34 6.63 -6.14
C PRO A 97 16.75 6.65 -6.72
N SER A 98 17.68 6.04 -6.00
CA SER A 98 19.08 5.89 -6.43
C SER A 98 19.50 4.41 -6.35
N GLY A 99 20.76 4.11 -6.64
CA GLY A 99 21.31 2.76 -6.52
C GLY A 99 20.57 1.74 -7.39
N ALA A 100 20.49 0.50 -6.92
CA ALA A 100 19.92 -0.62 -7.67
C ALA A 100 18.46 -0.40 -8.06
N LEU A 101 17.65 0.21 -7.17
CA LEU A 101 16.27 0.54 -7.47
C LEU A 101 16.16 1.60 -8.58
N GLY A 102 16.98 2.65 -8.52
CA GLY A 102 17.03 3.69 -9.57
C GLY A 102 17.38 3.11 -10.92
N ASP A 103 18.37 2.22 -10.97
CA ASP A 103 18.79 1.53 -12.20
C ASP A 103 17.68 0.60 -12.73
N ALA A 104 16.99 -0.13 -11.87
CA ALA A 104 15.87 -1.00 -12.23
C ALA A 104 14.69 -0.20 -12.81
N ILE A 105 14.38 0.95 -12.21
CA ILE A 105 13.34 1.87 -12.73
C ILE A 105 13.74 2.39 -14.11
N LYS A 106 14.99 2.85 -14.29
CA LYS A 106 15.49 3.31 -15.58
C LYS A 106 15.45 2.20 -16.63
N SER A 107 15.84 0.99 -16.26
CA SER A 107 15.81 -0.17 -17.16
C SER A 107 14.40 -0.55 -17.59
N SER A 108 13.42 -0.47 -16.65
CA SER A 108 12.04 -0.92 -16.90
C SER A 108 11.18 0.14 -17.60
N PHE A 109 11.44 1.43 -17.36
CA PHE A 109 10.58 2.53 -17.79
C PHE A 109 11.29 3.60 -18.65
N GLY A 110 12.62 3.52 -18.81
CA GLY A 110 13.42 4.50 -19.54
C GLY A 110 13.98 5.60 -18.65
N ASP A 111 13.14 6.24 -17.84
CA ASP A 111 13.53 7.25 -16.85
C ASP A 111 12.51 7.35 -15.69
N PHE A 112 12.88 8.12 -14.66
CA PHE A 112 12.05 8.29 -13.47
C PHE A 112 10.76 9.07 -13.74
N GLU A 113 10.78 10.07 -14.61
CA GLU A 113 9.59 10.88 -14.91
C GLU A 113 8.57 10.06 -15.73
N THR A 114 9.03 9.22 -16.63
CA THR A 114 8.18 8.26 -17.36
C THR A 114 7.54 7.25 -16.38
N PHE A 115 8.31 6.72 -15.44
CA PHE A 115 7.79 5.87 -14.37
C PHE A 115 6.71 6.58 -13.54
N LYS A 116 7.00 7.79 -13.04
CA LYS A 116 6.03 8.60 -12.29
C LYS A 116 4.75 8.81 -13.06
N LYS A 117 4.87 9.19 -14.32
CA LYS A 117 3.70 9.40 -15.19
C LYS A 117 2.87 8.14 -15.31
N GLN A 118 3.50 6.98 -15.53
CA GLN A 118 2.77 5.71 -15.66
C GLN A 118 2.07 5.30 -14.36
N LEU A 119 2.72 5.46 -13.20
CA LEU A 119 2.10 5.17 -11.91
C LEU A 119 0.95 6.13 -11.60
N ASN A 120 1.12 7.43 -11.89
CA ASN A 120 0.05 8.43 -11.77
C ASN A 120 -1.15 8.05 -12.65
N ASP A 121 -0.91 7.71 -13.91
CA ASP A 121 -1.95 7.29 -14.84
C ASP A 121 -2.70 6.05 -14.33
N ALA A 122 -1.99 5.07 -13.76
CA ALA A 122 -2.60 3.88 -13.18
C ALA A 122 -3.50 4.23 -11.99
N GLY A 123 -3.06 5.12 -11.09
CA GLY A 123 -3.84 5.59 -9.94
C GLY A 123 -5.06 6.43 -10.35
N VAL A 124 -4.89 7.35 -11.28
CA VAL A 124 -5.99 8.21 -11.78
C VAL A 124 -7.04 7.38 -12.53
N LYS A 125 -6.60 6.42 -13.34
CA LYS A 125 -7.50 5.54 -14.12
C LYS A 125 -8.15 4.43 -13.29
N ARG A 126 -7.70 4.19 -12.05
CA ARG A 126 -8.37 3.23 -11.15
C ARG A 126 -9.76 3.75 -10.82
N PHE A 127 -10.76 3.18 -11.48
CA PHE A 127 -12.16 3.55 -11.26
C PHE A 127 -12.63 3.08 -9.88
N GLY A 128 -13.15 4.01 -9.07
CA GLY A 128 -13.54 3.73 -7.68
C GLY A 128 -12.33 3.63 -6.74
N SER A 129 -12.50 2.81 -5.70
CA SER A 129 -11.49 2.56 -4.68
C SER A 129 -10.45 1.56 -5.14
N GLY A 130 -9.22 1.74 -4.71
CA GLY A 130 -8.13 0.81 -5.00
C GLY A 130 -6.75 1.40 -4.80
N TRP A 131 -5.78 0.80 -5.44
CA TRP A 131 -4.36 1.11 -5.31
C TRP A 131 -3.67 1.10 -6.67
N ALA A 132 -2.59 1.87 -6.80
CA ALA A 132 -1.63 1.72 -7.89
C ALA A 132 -0.27 1.30 -7.31
N TRP A 133 0.38 0.33 -7.96
CA TRP A 133 1.52 -0.39 -7.44
C TRP A 133 2.71 -0.35 -8.39
N LEU A 134 3.92 -0.29 -7.80
CA LEU A 134 5.16 -0.75 -8.43
C LEU A 134 5.46 -2.14 -7.88
N ILE A 135 5.64 -3.11 -8.77
CA ILE A 135 5.82 -4.52 -8.43
C ILE A 135 7.17 -4.99 -8.98
N ASP A 136 7.92 -5.70 -8.16
CA ASP A 136 9.08 -6.46 -8.61
C ASP A 136 8.63 -7.83 -9.13
N ALA A 137 8.79 -8.03 -10.41
CA ALA A 137 8.48 -9.28 -11.12
C ALA A 137 9.76 -10.07 -11.46
N GLY A 138 10.61 -10.29 -10.45
CA GLY A 138 11.87 -11.03 -10.61
C GLY A 138 12.96 -10.21 -11.28
N GLY A 139 13.14 -8.96 -10.85
CA GLY A 139 14.15 -8.03 -11.35
C GLY A 139 13.66 -7.12 -12.49
N LYS A 140 12.46 -7.35 -13.00
CA LYS A 140 11.77 -6.42 -13.89
C LYS A 140 10.64 -5.75 -13.14
N LEU A 141 10.65 -4.42 -13.14
CA LEU A 141 9.59 -3.66 -12.49
C LEU A 141 8.38 -3.47 -13.42
N VAL A 142 7.19 -3.65 -12.87
CA VAL A 142 5.91 -3.46 -13.57
C VAL A 142 4.96 -2.60 -12.75
N ILE A 143 4.07 -1.89 -13.44
CA ILE A 143 3.01 -1.08 -12.80
C ILE A 143 1.68 -1.79 -12.98
N GLU A 144 0.95 -1.95 -11.89
CA GLU A 144 -0.41 -2.50 -11.89
C GLU A 144 -1.33 -1.65 -11.00
N SER A 145 -2.63 -1.81 -11.17
CA SER A 145 -3.61 -1.26 -10.22
C SER A 145 -4.61 -2.33 -9.82
N THR A 146 -4.97 -2.35 -8.54
CA THR A 146 -5.93 -3.29 -7.96
C THR A 146 -7.16 -2.57 -7.44
N ALA A 147 -8.31 -3.23 -7.47
CA ALA A 147 -9.55 -2.70 -6.91
C ALA A 147 -9.60 -2.94 -5.39
N ASN A 148 -10.29 -2.06 -4.68
CA ASN A 148 -10.56 -2.18 -3.24
C ASN A 148 -9.27 -2.40 -2.45
N GLN A 149 -9.21 -3.48 -1.63
CA GLN A 149 -8.02 -3.85 -0.86
C GLN A 149 -7.30 -5.08 -1.42
N ASP A 150 -7.58 -5.45 -2.66
CA ASP A 150 -6.82 -6.50 -3.33
C ASP A 150 -5.34 -6.14 -3.36
N SER A 151 -4.51 -7.08 -2.92
CA SER A 151 -3.06 -6.90 -2.87
C SER A 151 -2.38 -7.76 -3.93
N PRO A 152 -1.30 -7.27 -4.57
CA PRO A 152 -0.48 -8.09 -5.46
C PRO A 152 0.05 -9.38 -4.80
N LEU A 153 0.16 -9.40 -3.47
CA LEU A 153 0.54 -10.59 -2.69
C LEU A 153 -0.38 -11.78 -2.95
N MET A 154 -1.68 -11.52 -3.23
CA MET A 154 -2.67 -12.57 -3.52
C MET A 154 -2.40 -13.32 -4.83
N GLU A 155 -1.62 -12.74 -5.71
CA GLU A 155 -1.16 -13.33 -6.97
C GLU A 155 0.31 -13.80 -6.90
N GLY A 156 0.90 -13.83 -5.69
CA GLY A 156 2.30 -14.18 -5.48
C GLY A 156 3.30 -13.15 -6.00
N LYS A 157 2.83 -11.93 -6.28
CA LYS A 157 3.65 -10.81 -6.74
C LYS A 157 4.24 -10.05 -5.56
N LYS A 158 5.34 -9.33 -5.77
CA LYS A 158 6.06 -8.56 -4.76
C LYS A 158 5.85 -7.05 -4.95
N PRO A 159 4.87 -6.41 -4.27
CA PRO A 159 4.75 -4.96 -4.30
C PRO A 159 5.91 -4.32 -3.52
N ILE A 160 6.49 -3.26 -4.07
CA ILE A 160 7.58 -2.51 -3.44
C ILE A 160 7.22 -1.05 -3.21
N LEU A 161 6.23 -0.52 -3.93
CA LEU A 161 5.67 0.81 -3.74
C LEU A 161 4.18 0.75 -4.06
N GLY A 162 3.36 1.47 -3.31
CA GLY A 162 1.93 1.56 -3.57
C GLY A 162 1.36 2.89 -3.13
N VAL A 163 0.42 3.43 -3.89
CA VAL A 163 -0.36 4.61 -3.53
C VAL A 163 -1.82 4.23 -3.37
N ASP A 164 -2.36 4.57 -2.20
CA ASP A 164 -3.78 4.41 -1.89
C ASP A 164 -4.59 5.47 -2.64
N VAL A 165 -5.54 5.05 -3.48
CA VAL A 165 -6.44 5.95 -4.19
C VAL A 165 -7.90 5.80 -3.78
N TRP A 166 -8.15 5.19 -2.62
CA TRP A 166 -9.42 5.31 -1.92
C TRP A 166 -9.67 6.78 -1.54
N GLU A 167 -10.89 7.24 -1.63
CA GLU A 167 -11.24 8.63 -1.28
C GLU A 167 -10.88 8.96 0.17
N HIS A 168 -10.96 8.00 1.10
CA HIS A 168 -10.55 8.21 2.49
C HIS A 168 -9.08 8.63 2.65
N ALA A 169 -8.22 8.34 1.68
CA ALA A 169 -6.80 8.70 1.72
C ALA A 169 -6.55 10.18 1.39
N TYR A 170 -7.51 10.88 0.76
CA TYR A 170 -7.24 12.23 0.25
C TYR A 170 -8.43 13.19 0.27
N TYR A 171 -9.65 12.74 0.52
CA TYR A 171 -10.86 13.56 0.30
C TYR A 171 -10.91 14.81 1.20
N LEU A 172 -10.46 14.73 2.44
CA LEU A 172 -10.49 15.87 3.36
C LEU A 172 -9.70 17.07 2.85
N LYS A 173 -8.55 16.84 2.21
CA LYS A 173 -7.69 17.89 1.70
C LYS A 173 -7.89 18.16 0.21
N TYR A 174 -8.09 17.15 -0.60
CA TYR A 174 -8.10 17.25 -2.06
C TYR A 174 -9.48 17.08 -2.68
N GLN A 175 -10.49 16.69 -1.92
CA GLN A 175 -11.85 16.37 -2.38
C GLN A 175 -11.79 15.42 -3.58
N ASN A 176 -12.42 15.78 -4.70
CA ASN A 176 -12.45 14.97 -5.91
C ASN A 176 -11.15 15.04 -6.76
N LYS A 177 -10.14 15.78 -6.30
CA LYS A 177 -8.90 16.02 -7.07
C LYS A 177 -7.84 14.96 -6.80
N ARG A 178 -8.15 13.69 -7.12
CA ARG A 178 -7.19 12.58 -7.00
C ARG A 178 -5.85 12.84 -7.68
N PRO A 179 -5.77 13.45 -8.89
CA PRO A 179 -4.48 13.76 -9.51
C PRO A 179 -3.60 14.68 -8.66
N ASP A 180 -4.18 15.69 -7.98
CA ASP A 180 -3.45 16.62 -7.14
C ASP A 180 -2.88 15.90 -5.89
N TYR A 181 -3.67 15.00 -5.30
CA TYR A 181 -3.22 14.14 -4.21
C TYR A 181 -2.04 13.25 -4.62
N ILE A 182 -2.15 12.54 -5.73
CA ILE A 182 -1.06 11.66 -6.20
C ILE A 182 0.20 12.49 -6.49
N ALA A 183 0.07 13.67 -7.09
CA ALA A 183 1.20 14.58 -7.31
C ALA A 183 1.86 15.04 -6.00
N ALA A 184 1.07 15.33 -4.97
CA ALA A 184 1.58 15.71 -3.65
C ALA A 184 2.23 14.54 -2.91
N TRP A 185 1.69 13.33 -3.03
CA TRP A 185 2.18 12.12 -2.38
C TRP A 185 3.64 11.81 -2.72
N TRP A 186 4.12 12.10 -3.92
CA TRP A 186 5.53 11.89 -4.30
C TRP A 186 6.53 12.62 -3.40
N ASN A 187 6.12 13.70 -2.75
CA ASN A 187 6.99 14.46 -1.84
C ASN A 187 7.21 13.76 -0.48
N VAL A 188 6.46 12.72 -0.18
CA VAL A 188 6.57 11.98 1.08
C VAL A 188 7.07 10.55 0.89
N VAL A 189 7.35 10.11 -0.34
CA VAL A 189 7.86 8.75 -0.62
C VAL A 189 9.23 8.55 0.01
N ASN A 190 9.35 7.52 0.84
CA ASN A 190 10.57 7.14 1.52
C ASN A 190 11.37 6.13 0.68
N TRP A 191 12.13 6.62 -0.29
CA TRP A 191 12.88 5.78 -1.22
C TRP A 191 13.83 4.77 -0.56
N PRO A 192 14.52 5.08 0.55
CA PRO A 192 15.30 4.07 1.28
C PRO A 192 14.49 2.85 1.74
N GLU A 193 13.24 3.03 2.18
CA GLU A 193 12.38 1.89 2.55
C GLU A 193 11.89 1.13 1.31
N VAL A 194 11.55 1.82 0.22
CA VAL A 194 11.19 1.19 -1.05
C VAL A 194 12.37 0.34 -1.57
N GLU A 195 13.61 0.83 -1.46
CA GLU A 195 14.81 0.08 -1.83
C GLU A 195 15.01 -1.16 -0.94
N LYS A 196 14.75 -1.08 0.36
CA LYS A 196 14.79 -2.26 1.25
C LYS A 196 13.76 -3.31 0.81
N LEU A 197 12.54 -2.90 0.44
CA LEU A 197 11.54 -3.81 -0.09
C LEU A 197 11.97 -4.43 -1.42
N PHE A 198 12.61 -3.66 -2.29
CA PHE A 198 13.17 -4.16 -3.55
C PHE A 198 14.25 -5.22 -3.34
N ASN A 199 15.12 -5.05 -2.34
CA ASN A 199 16.25 -5.93 -2.06
C ASN A 199 15.91 -7.17 -1.20
N ARG A 200 14.69 -7.28 -0.65
CA ARG A 200 14.21 -8.48 0.08
C ARG A 200 13.86 -9.61 -0.89
#